data_f4b69fe1ac11dc3548ee93bab0a7b292
#
_entry.id   f4b69fe1ac11dc3548ee93bab0a7b292
#
_cell.length_a   1.000
_cell.length_b   1.000
_cell.length_c   1.000
_cell.angle_alpha   90.00
_cell.angle_beta   90.00
_cell.angle_gamma   90.00
#
_symmetry.space_group_name_H-M   'P 1'
#
loop_
_entity.id
_entity.type
_entity.pdbx_description
1 polymer ?
#
loop_
_entity_poly.entity_id
_entity_poly.type
_entity_poly.pdbx_seq_one_letter_code
_entity_poly.pdbx_strand_id
1 'polypeptide(L)'
;MLDRIVVVLVQPQHPGNVGAAARAMKNMGLSRLVLVDPPTYDPEQARWMAPGCADVLASARIVADLDQALEGCHVAVASTARHRKQGQPVIDPNQLAVQIADDSRTWALLFGREDFGLSTEDIRRCESIVRIPTPEHASLNLGQAVLLIANTLFAEARHRGAAASGRTLGGSRGRSTTASKSKADRYDAPAELPRLEPAVADLVDLLDRVGYFRSTPRPNVQLTARLALTRAQLSIRHLEALRGMVNRTRWALDNPGLDPRAPRSDSTDPSDTA
;
A
#
# COMPACT_ATOMS: atom_id res chain seq x y z
N MET A 1 -16.31 2.88 -2.43
CA MET A 1 -15.32 3.21 -1.36
C MET A 1 -14.81 1.95 -0.71
N LEU A 2 -15.68 1.16 -0.06
CA LEU A 2 -15.25 -0.02 0.74
C LEU A 2 -14.61 -1.15 -0.10
N ASP A 3 -15.00 -1.29 -1.35
CA ASP A 3 -14.47 -2.24 -2.33
C ASP A 3 -12.99 -2.03 -2.70
N ARG A 4 -12.46 -0.85 -2.43
CA ARG A 4 -11.07 -0.46 -2.69
C ARG A 4 -10.16 -0.62 -1.47
N ILE A 5 -10.67 -1.16 -0.37
CA ILE A 5 -9.91 -1.35 0.86
C ILE A 5 -9.49 -2.82 0.98
N VAL A 6 -8.19 -3.04 1.17
CA VAL A 6 -7.58 -4.33 1.45
C VAL A 6 -7.13 -4.34 2.90
N VAL A 7 -7.63 -5.27 3.68
CA VAL A 7 -7.14 -5.52 5.04
C VAL A 7 -5.99 -6.52 4.95
N VAL A 8 -4.83 -6.14 5.45
CA VAL A 8 -3.61 -6.96 5.45
C VAL A 8 -3.26 -7.31 6.88
N LEU A 9 -3.29 -8.58 7.22
CA LEU A 9 -2.83 -9.10 8.51
C LEU A 9 -1.41 -9.65 8.34
N VAL A 10 -0.44 -9.01 9.00
CA VAL A 10 0.96 -9.39 8.90
C VAL A 10 1.30 -10.35 10.03
N GLN A 11 1.65 -11.58 9.68
CA GLN A 11 2.00 -12.68 10.58
C GLN A 11 1.01 -12.88 11.75
N PRO A 12 -0.31 -12.97 11.49
CA PRO A 12 -1.28 -13.19 12.55
C PRO A 12 -0.99 -14.53 13.26
N GLN A 13 -0.90 -14.50 14.60
CA GLN A 13 -0.41 -15.65 15.37
C GLN A 13 -1.50 -16.70 15.64
N HIS A 14 -2.76 -16.27 15.66
CA HIS A 14 -3.88 -17.13 16.03
C HIS A 14 -4.98 -17.15 14.96
N PRO A 15 -5.38 -18.35 14.47
CA PRO A 15 -6.46 -18.46 13.48
C PRO A 15 -7.77 -17.82 13.96
N GLY A 16 -8.07 -17.87 15.27
CA GLY A 16 -9.23 -17.22 15.85
C GLY A 16 -9.24 -15.69 15.68
N ASN A 17 -8.08 -15.04 15.70
CA ASN A 17 -7.99 -13.60 15.47
C ASN A 17 -8.20 -13.25 13.98
N VAL A 18 -7.75 -14.12 13.06
CA VAL A 18 -8.07 -14.00 11.64
C VAL A 18 -9.59 -14.12 11.43
N GLY A 19 -10.24 -15.08 12.08
CA GLY A 19 -11.70 -15.23 12.05
C GLY A 19 -12.41 -14.00 12.59
N ALA A 20 -11.99 -13.49 13.76
CA ALA A 20 -12.57 -12.28 14.35
C ALA A 20 -12.42 -11.06 13.43
N ALA A 21 -11.25 -10.90 12.80
CA ALA A 21 -11.01 -9.84 11.82
C ALA A 21 -11.92 -10.00 10.58
N ALA A 22 -12.03 -11.20 10.01
CA ALA A 22 -12.90 -11.48 8.87
C ALA A 22 -14.39 -11.16 9.21
N ARG A 23 -14.83 -11.49 10.42
CA ARG A 23 -16.18 -11.14 10.90
C ARG A 23 -16.37 -9.63 11.02
N ALA A 24 -15.38 -8.92 11.58
CA ALA A 24 -15.41 -7.47 11.68
C ALA A 24 -15.50 -6.83 10.29
N MET A 25 -14.69 -7.31 9.35
CA MET A 25 -14.71 -6.87 7.96
C MET A 25 -16.07 -7.06 7.30
N LYS A 26 -16.62 -8.27 7.36
CA LYS A 26 -17.92 -8.62 6.76
C LYS A 26 -19.04 -7.74 7.29
N ASN A 27 -19.11 -7.54 8.61
CA ASN A 27 -20.11 -6.71 9.26
C ASN A 27 -20.05 -5.25 8.80
N MET A 28 -18.89 -4.77 8.39
CA MET A 28 -18.65 -3.40 7.93
C MET A 28 -18.49 -3.29 6.40
N GLY A 29 -18.86 -4.33 5.66
CA GLY A 29 -18.91 -4.31 4.19
C GLY A 29 -17.54 -4.38 3.52
N LEU A 30 -16.49 -4.81 4.23
CA LEU A 30 -15.16 -5.10 3.69
C LEU A 30 -15.06 -6.59 3.33
N SER A 31 -14.40 -6.91 2.20
CA SER A 31 -14.30 -8.30 1.72
C SER A 31 -12.88 -8.72 1.31
N ARG A 32 -11.95 -7.77 1.12
CA ARG A 32 -10.61 -8.06 0.61
C ARG A 32 -9.65 -8.28 1.76
N LEU A 33 -9.35 -9.56 2.08
CA LEU A 33 -8.43 -9.98 3.14
C LEU A 33 -7.15 -10.56 2.53
N VAL A 34 -6.01 -10.15 3.06
CA VAL A 34 -4.69 -10.72 2.75
C VAL A 34 -4.00 -11.11 4.05
N LEU A 35 -3.43 -12.31 4.09
CA LEU A 35 -2.63 -12.83 5.19
C LEU A 35 -1.17 -12.93 4.72
N VAL A 36 -0.27 -12.24 5.38
CA VAL A 36 1.17 -12.30 5.10
C VAL A 36 1.81 -13.27 6.07
N ASP A 37 2.44 -14.32 5.54
CA ASP A 37 3.23 -15.31 6.28
C ASP A 37 2.57 -15.71 7.62
N PRO A 38 1.32 -16.22 7.62
CA PRO A 38 0.65 -16.63 8.86
C PRO A 38 1.26 -17.94 9.36
N PRO A 39 1.96 -17.98 10.52
CA PRO A 39 2.74 -19.15 10.96
C PRO A 39 1.87 -20.38 11.30
N THR A 40 0.63 -20.16 11.68
CA THR A 40 -0.27 -21.22 12.17
C THR A 40 -1.70 -21.06 11.64
N TYR A 41 -1.84 -20.70 10.34
CA TYR A 41 -3.18 -20.51 9.80
C TYR A 41 -3.91 -21.83 9.59
N ASP A 42 -5.03 -21.98 10.31
CA ASP A 42 -5.98 -23.07 10.15
C ASP A 42 -7.35 -22.47 9.73
N PRO A 43 -7.81 -22.74 8.50
CA PRO A 43 -9.09 -22.22 8.01
C PRO A 43 -10.30 -22.68 8.82
N GLU A 44 -10.28 -23.88 9.40
CA GLU A 44 -11.40 -24.39 10.19
C GLU A 44 -11.50 -23.66 11.53
N GLN A 45 -10.38 -23.51 12.24
CA GLN A 45 -10.34 -22.75 13.47
C GLN A 45 -10.71 -21.27 13.26
N ALA A 46 -10.28 -20.66 12.15
CA ALA A 46 -10.68 -19.30 11.79
C ALA A 46 -12.21 -19.20 11.62
N ARG A 47 -12.85 -20.20 11.00
CA ARG A 47 -14.32 -20.24 10.81
C ARG A 47 -15.10 -20.28 12.10
N TRP A 48 -14.59 -20.89 13.18
CA TRP A 48 -15.29 -20.93 14.48
C TRP A 48 -15.54 -19.52 15.04
N MET A 49 -14.62 -18.59 14.81
CA MET A 49 -14.76 -17.19 15.25
C MET A 49 -15.43 -16.30 14.21
N ALA A 50 -15.77 -16.84 13.03
CA ALA A 50 -16.30 -16.11 11.88
C ALA A 50 -17.63 -16.72 11.37
N PRO A 51 -18.66 -16.91 12.21
CA PRO A 51 -19.94 -17.41 11.74
C PRO A 51 -20.54 -16.47 10.67
N GLY A 52 -20.94 -17.05 9.53
CA GLY A 52 -21.49 -16.30 8.39
C GLY A 52 -20.47 -15.54 7.54
N CYS A 53 -19.16 -15.74 7.77
CA CYS A 53 -18.10 -15.01 7.05
C CYS A 53 -17.19 -15.95 6.24
N ALA A 54 -17.68 -17.14 5.87
CA ALA A 54 -16.92 -18.13 5.13
C ALA A 54 -16.43 -17.62 3.77
N ASP A 55 -17.16 -16.72 3.13
CA ASP A 55 -16.79 -16.09 1.85
C ASP A 55 -15.55 -15.20 1.97
N VAL A 56 -15.42 -14.39 3.03
CA VAL A 56 -14.24 -13.55 3.29
C VAL A 56 -13.00 -14.42 3.54
N LEU A 57 -13.14 -15.47 4.35
CA LEU A 57 -12.03 -16.40 4.62
C LEU A 57 -11.65 -17.23 3.40
N ALA A 58 -12.63 -17.67 2.59
CA ALA A 58 -12.37 -18.47 1.40
C ALA A 58 -11.71 -17.65 0.26
N SER A 59 -12.00 -16.34 0.20
CA SER A 59 -11.38 -15.43 -0.76
C SER A 59 -10.08 -14.78 -0.27
N ALA A 60 -9.67 -15.05 0.98
CA ALA A 60 -8.45 -14.51 1.55
C ALA A 60 -7.21 -14.97 0.75
N ARG A 61 -6.35 -14.04 0.38
CA ARG A 61 -5.06 -14.34 -0.23
C ARG A 61 -4.04 -14.62 0.86
N ILE A 62 -3.29 -15.70 0.74
CA ILE A 62 -2.15 -16.00 1.61
C ILE A 62 -0.90 -15.77 0.78
N VAL A 63 0.01 -14.95 1.26
CA VAL A 63 1.22 -14.53 0.57
C VAL A 63 2.43 -14.65 1.49
N ALA A 64 3.63 -14.77 0.89
CA ALA A 64 4.86 -14.97 1.64
C ALA A 64 5.41 -13.68 2.26
N ASP A 65 5.16 -12.54 1.64
CA ASP A 65 5.75 -11.26 2.05
C ASP A 65 4.80 -10.07 1.84
N LEU A 66 5.22 -8.93 2.37
CA LEU A 66 4.43 -7.70 2.31
C LEU A 66 4.38 -7.12 0.87
N ASP A 67 5.39 -7.35 0.04
CA ASP A 67 5.39 -6.85 -1.33
C ASP A 67 4.28 -7.51 -2.15
N GLN A 68 4.12 -8.83 -2.02
CA GLN A 68 3.01 -9.56 -2.64
C GLN A 68 1.64 -9.11 -2.09
N ALA A 69 1.57 -8.78 -0.79
CA ALA A 69 0.32 -8.30 -0.20
C ALA A 69 -0.10 -6.93 -0.75
N LEU A 70 0.87 -6.08 -1.07
CA LEU A 70 0.64 -4.72 -1.58
C LEU A 70 0.43 -4.65 -3.10
N GLU A 71 0.49 -5.78 -3.82
CA GLU A 71 0.13 -5.83 -5.24
C GLU A 71 -1.30 -5.34 -5.46
N GLY A 72 -1.49 -4.44 -6.41
CA GLY A 72 -2.77 -3.79 -6.69
C GLY A 72 -3.17 -2.72 -5.67
N CYS A 73 -2.31 -2.40 -4.69
CA CYS A 73 -2.51 -1.30 -3.74
C CYS A 73 -1.65 -0.09 -4.11
N HIS A 74 -2.18 1.10 -3.85
CA HIS A 74 -1.54 2.37 -4.19
C HIS A 74 -1.16 3.18 -2.95
N VAL A 75 -1.80 2.90 -1.82
CA VAL A 75 -1.59 3.57 -0.53
C VAL A 75 -1.58 2.50 0.56
N ALA A 76 -0.63 2.55 1.47
CA ALA A 76 -0.59 1.68 2.64
C ALA A 76 -0.62 2.50 3.94
N VAL A 77 -1.40 2.03 4.92
CA VAL A 77 -1.55 2.65 6.23
C VAL A 77 -1.31 1.61 7.31
N ALA A 78 -0.42 1.92 8.24
CA ALA A 78 -0.10 1.03 9.37
C ALA A 78 -1.04 1.30 10.56
N SER A 79 -1.70 0.28 11.08
CA SER A 79 -2.43 0.37 12.36
C SER A 79 -1.50 -0.02 13.51
N THR A 80 -1.20 0.92 14.41
CA THR A 80 -0.37 0.66 15.60
C THR A 80 -0.68 1.60 16.75
N ALA A 81 -0.74 1.04 17.96
CA ALA A 81 -0.84 1.81 19.21
C ALA A 81 0.51 2.37 19.66
N ARG A 82 1.63 1.79 19.19
CA ARG A 82 2.98 2.16 19.66
C ARG A 82 3.38 3.54 19.17
N HIS A 83 3.93 4.36 20.08
CA HIS A 83 4.59 5.62 19.73
C HIS A 83 5.98 5.33 19.17
N ARG A 84 6.13 5.40 17.85
CA ARG A 84 7.44 5.29 17.18
C ARG A 84 7.76 6.58 16.46
N LYS A 85 8.99 7.09 16.65
CA LYS A 85 9.50 8.27 15.93
C LYS A 85 9.98 7.83 14.55
N GLN A 86 9.07 7.66 13.60
CA GLN A 86 9.41 7.13 12.27
C GLN A 86 9.16 8.12 11.12
N GLY A 87 8.70 9.35 11.42
CA GLY A 87 8.50 10.39 10.41
C GLY A 87 7.20 10.30 9.61
N GLN A 88 6.44 9.19 9.68
CA GLN A 88 5.12 9.13 9.06
C GLN A 88 4.12 9.99 9.83
N PRO A 89 3.19 10.67 9.13
CA PRO A 89 2.07 11.34 9.77
C PRO A 89 1.20 10.33 10.53
N VAL A 90 0.79 10.71 11.73
CA VAL A 90 -0.16 9.94 12.54
C VAL A 90 -1.53 10.56 12.39
N ILE A 91 -2.51 9.76 12.01
CA ILE A 91 -3.90 10.16 11.81
C ILE A 91 -4.83 9.32 12.69
N ASP A 92 -6.00 9.84 12.99
CA ASP A 92 -7.06 9.07 13.63
C ASP A 92 -7.95 8.34 12.59
N PRO A 93 -8.82 7.39 13.02
CA PRO A 93 -9.69 6.65 12.09
C PRO A 93 -10.65 7.54 11.28
N ASN A 94 -11.09 8.69 11.82
CA ASN A 94 -11.99 9.59 11.08
C ASN A 94 -11.25 10.32 9.97
N GLN A 95 -10.03 10.81 10.24
CA GLN A 95 -9.16 11.41 9.23
C GLN A 95 -8.83 10.40 8.13
N LEU A 96 -8.56 9.14 8.49
CA LEU A 96 -8.35 8.05 7.53
C LEU A 96 -9.59 7.84 6.65
N ALA A 97 -10.78 7.80 7.24
CA ALA A 97 -12.02 7.57 6.51
C ALA A 97 -12.28 8.67 5.48
N VAL A 98 -12.06 9.95 5.85
CA VAL A 98 -12.17 11.09 4.94
C VAL A 98 -11.16 10.97 3.79
N GLN A 99 -9.89 10.68 4.08
CA GLN A 99 -8.85 10.54 3.05
C GLN A 99 -9.19 9.42 2.04
N ILE A 100 -9.63 8.25 2.52
CA ILE A 100 -10.04 7.14 1.64
C ILE A 100 -11.29 7.52 0.81
N ALA A 101 -12.21 8.27 1.40
CA ALA A 101 -13.43 8.66 0.70
C ALA A 101 -13.17 9.67 -0.42
N ASP A 102 -12.17 10.53 -0.26
CA ASP A 102 -11.76 11.54 -1.24
C ASP A 102 -10.81 10.98 -2.33
N ASP A 103 -10.35 9.75 -2.15
CA ASP A 103 -9.38 9.09 -3.03
C ASP A 103 -10.04 7.94 -3.81
N SER A 104 -9.69 7.80 -5.09
CA SER A 104 -10.18 6.71 -5.95
C SER A 104 -9.26 5.48 -5.96
N ARG A 105 -8.08 5.57 -5.37
CA ARG A 105 -7.05 4.52 -5.33
C ARG A 105 -7.44 3.35 -4.43
N THR A 106 -6.71 2.24 -4.55
CA THR A 106 -6.80 1.08 -3.66
C THR A 106 -5.89 1.29 -2.46
N TRP A 107 -6.43 1.08 -1.26
CA TRP A 107 -5.76 1.28 0.02
C TRP A 107 -5.55 -0.04 0.75
N ALA A 108 -4.36 -0.25 1.28
CA ALA A 108 -4.02 -1.35 2.17
C ALA A 108 -3.99 -0.86 3.62
N LEU A 109 -4.74 -1.54 4.49
CA LEU A 109 -4.72 -1.30 5.93
C LEU A 109 -3.97 -2.44 6.60
N LEU A 110 -2.78 -2.16 7.14
CA LEU A 110 -1.88 -3.15 7.71
C LEU A 110 -2.10 -3.27 9.22
N PHE A 111 -2.29 -4.49 9.67
CA PHE A 111 -2.36 -4.87 11.08
C PHE A 111 -1.28 -5.90 11.36
N GLY A 112 -0.51 -5.70 12.40
CA GLY A 112 0.59 -6.60 12.76
C GLY A 112 0.19 -7.69 13.74
N ARG A 113 1.21 -8.44 14.14
CA ARG A 113 1.13 -9.53 15.12
C ARG A 113 0.52 -9.05 16.44
N GLU A 114 -0.12 -9.96 17.12
CA GLU A 114 -0.80 -9.68 18.40
C GLU A 114 0.19 -9.34 19.52
N ASP A 115 1.37 -9.93 19.50
CA ASP A 115 2.41 -9.74 20.52
C ASP A 115 3.33 -8.54 20.23
N PHE A 116 3.77 -8.36 18.98
CA PHE A 116 4.75 -7.34 18.58
C PHE A 116 4.17 -6.21 17.74
N GLY A 117 2.97 -6.37 17.17
CA GLY A 117 2.44 -5.45 16.16
C GLY A 117 3.25 -5.49 14.86
N LEU A 118 3.19 -4.43 14.09
CA LEU A 118 3.97 -4.25 12.87
C LEU A 118 5.45 -4.00 13.19
N SER A 119 6.33 -4.55 12.38
CA SER A 119 7.76 -4.26 12.46
C SER A 119 8.06 -2.81 12.03
N THR A 120 9.28 -2.34 12.31
CA THR A 120 9.72 -1.02 11.82
C THR A 120 9.78 -0.98 10.30
N GLU A 121 10.13 -2.10 9.67
CA GLU A 121 10.21 -2.22 8.22
C GLU A 121 8.81 -2.17 7.60
N ASP A 122 7.83 -2.89 8.14
CA ASP A 122 6.44 -2.84 7.68
C ASP A 122 5.88 -1.41 7.73
N ILE A 123 6.14 -0.70 8.84
CA ILE A 123 5.67 0.68 9.00
C ILE A 123 6.35 1.62 8.00
N ARG A 124 7.63 1.42 7.70
CA ARG A 124 8.33 2.23 6.67
C ARG A 124 7.74 2.07 5.27
N ARG A 125 7.04 0.97 5.01
CA ARG A 125 6.31 0.74 3.75
C ARG A 125 4.99 1.52 3.67
N CYS A 126 4.55 2.12 4.79
CA CYS A 126 3.29 2.85 4.88
C CYS A 126 3.49 4.36 4.76
N GLU A 127 2.49 5.04 4.20
CA GLU A 127 2.45 6.50 4.06
C GLU A 127 2.05 7.21 5.35
N SER A 128 1.23 6.56 6.15
CA SER A 128 0.74 7.09 7.40
C SER A 128 0.51 5.99 8.42
N ILE A 129 0.37 6.41 9.67
CA ILE A 129 0.01 5.56 10.78
C ILE A 129 -1.38 5.94 11.23
N VAL A 130 -2.33 4.99 11.23
CA VAL A 130 -3.61 5.18 11.89
C VAL A 130 -3.51 4.71 13.33
N ARG A 131 -3.86 5.60 14.26
CA ARG A 131 -3.88 5.29 15.69
C ARG A 131 -5.29 5.40 16.22
N ILE A 132 -5.80 4.31 16.77
CA ILE A 132 -7.07 4.31 17.49
C ILE A 132 -6.82 4.93 18.85
N PRO A 133 -7.55 6.00 19.24
CA PRO A 133 -7.42 6.58 20.57
C PRO A 133 -7.83 5.55 21.63
N THR A 134 -6.92 5.24 22.54
CA THR A 134 -7.15 4.37 23.71
C THR A 134 -6.53 5.02 24.95
N PRO A 135 -7.02 4.73 26.16
CA PRO A 135 -6.33 5.10 27.39
C PRO A 135 -4.89 4.58 27.38
N GLU A 136 -4.02 5.19 28.18
CA GLU A 136 -2.60 4.80 28.27
C GLU A 136 -2.41 3.30 28.43
N HIS A 137 -1.51 2.74 27.63
CA HIS A 137 -1.08 1.32 27.63
C HIS A 137 -2.11 0.26 27.21
N ALA A 138 -3.30 0.65 26.72
CA ALA A 138 -4.27 -0.31 26.22
C ALA A 138 -3.96 -0.70 24.76
N SER A 139 -3.49 -1.93 24.52
CA SER A 139 -3.49 -2.52 23.18
C SER A 139 -4.83 -3.21 22.92
N LEU A 140 -5.38 -2.99 21.74
CA LEU A 140 -6.59 -3.67 21.29
C LEU A 140 -6.27 -5.05 20.74
N ASN A 141 -7.18 -6.01 20.92
CA ASN A 141 -7.13 -7.25 20.16
C ASN A 141 -7.22 -6.96 18.66
N LEU A 142 -6.60 -7.80 17.83
CA LEU A 142 -6.53 -7.63 16.38
C LEU A 142 -7.93 -7.45 15.75
N GLY A 143 -8.89 -8.32 16.07
CA GLY A 143 -10.26 -8.23 15.55
C GLY A 143 -10.98 -6.96 16.02
N GLN A 144 -10.71 -6.48 17.23
CA GLN A 144 -11.26 -5.23 17.75
C GLN A 144 -10.68 -4.01 17.01
N ALA A 145 -9.38 -3.99 16.76
CA ALA A 145 -8.73 -2.92 16.00
C ALA A 145 -9.28 -2.85 14.57
N VAL A 146 -9.43 -4.01 13.91
CA VAL A 146 -10.05 -4.09 12.59
C VAL A 146 -11.49 -3.58 12.63
N LEU A 147 -12.28 -3.98 13.64
CA LEU A 147 -13.68 -3.56 13.77
C LEU A 147 -13.83 -2.04 13.91
N LEU A 148 -13.02 -1.42 14.76
CA LEU A 148 -13.13 0.02 15.04
C LEU A 148 -12.78 0.85 13.79
N ILE A 149 -11.71 0.49 13.10
CA ILE A 149 -11.34 1.17 11.84
C ILE A 149 -12.40 0.92 10.77
N ALA A 150 -12.81 -0.34 10.57
CA ALA A 150 -13.82 -0.70 9.58
C ALA A 150 -15.17 -0.03 9.85
N ASN A 151 -15.59 0.11 11.11
CA ASN A 151 -16.81 0.82 11.47
C ASN A 151 -16.77 2.30 11.09
N THR A 152 -15.65 2.98 11.33
CA THR A 152 -15.48 4.38 10.95
C THR A 152 -15.54 4.56 9.42
N LEU A 153 -14.90 3.65 8.67
CA LEU A 153 -14.96 3.64 7.20
C LEU A 153 -16.37 3.38 6.67
N PHE A 154 -17.10 2.46 7.30
CA PHE A 154 -18.48 2.14 6.95
C PHE A 154 -19.42 3.31 7.24
N ALA A 155 -19.24 3.99 8.38
CA ALA A 155 -20.03 5.17 8.74
C ALA A 155 -19.82 6.31 7.73
N GLU A 156 -18.58 6.59 7.32
CA GLU A 156 -18.26 7.60 6.31
C GLU A 156 -18.84 7.23 4.93
N ALA A 157 -18.71 5.96 4.52
CA ALA A 157 -19.29 5.48 3.27
C ALA A 157 -20.83 5.65 3.23
N ARG A 158 -21.51 5.37 4.35
CA ARG A 158 -22.96 5.59 4.49
C ARG A 158 -23.32 7.07 4.46
N HIS A 159 -22.57 7.90 5.17
CA HIS A 159 -22.80 9.36 5.20
C HIS A 159 -22.73 9.95 3.78
N ARG A 160 -21.70 9.59 3.01
CA ARG A 160 -21.54 10.06 1.62
C ARG A 160 -22.59 9.46 0.68
N GLY A 161 -22.95 8.20 0.84
CA GLY A 161 -24.00 7.55 0.09
C GLY A 161 -25.36 8.21 0.31
N ALA A 162 -25.70 8.56 1.55
CA ALA A 162 -26.92 9.29 1.88
C ALA A 162 -26.92 10.72 1.30
N ALA A 163 -25.79 11.42 1.37
CA ALA A 163 -25.64 12.75 0.78
C ALA A 163 -25.78 12.73 -0.75
N ALA A 164 -25.27 11.70 -1.43
CA ALA A 164 -25.42 11.50 -2.86
C ALA A 164 -26.88 11.18 -3.25
N SER A 165 -27.57 10.36 -2.46
CA SER A 165 -28.97 9.98 -2.69
C SER A 165 -29.95 11.14 -2.46
N GLY A 166 -29.65 12.05 -1.55
CA GLY A 166 -30.42 13.26 -1.30
C GLY A 166 -30.33 14.31 -2.43
N ARG A 167 -29.39 14.17 -3.34
CA ARG A 167 -29.22 15.06 -4.51
C ARG A 167 -29.82 14.51 -5.79
N THR A 168 -30.29 13.28 -5.81
CA THR A 168 -30.79 12.64 -7.04
C THR A 168 -32.32 12.45 -7.03
N LEU A 169 -33.05 13.53 -7.10
CA LEU A 169 -34.35 13.51 -7.75
C LEU A 169 -34.10 13.81 -9.25
N GLY A 170 -33.79 12.77 -10.03
CA GLY A 170 -33.75 12.82 -11.49
C GLY A 170 -32.39 12.47 -12.10
N GLY A 171 -32.25 11.26 -12.62
CA GLY A 171 -31.15 10.93 -13.53
C GLY A 171 -30.68 9.48 -13.47
N SER A 172 -31.14 8.68 -14.42
CA SER A 172 -30.62 7.41 -14.99
C SER A 172 -29.59 6.60 -14.25
N ARG A 173 -29.94 5.35 -13.95
CA ARG A 173 -29.05 4.25 -13.62
C ARG A 173 -28.00 4.07 -14.72
N GLY A 174 -26.81 4.60 -14.51
CA GLY A 174 -25.63 4.30 -15.31
C GLY A 174 -25.21 2.83 -15.09
N ARG A 175 -25.34 2.03 -16.13
CA ARG A 175 -24.83 0.65 -16.23
C ARG A 175 -23.31 0.72 -16.13
N SER A 176 -22.72 0.13 -15.06
CA SER A 176 -21.28 -0.11 -14.97
C SER A 176 -20.90 -1.12 -16.06
N THR A 177 -20.40 -0.62 -17.17
CA THR A 177 -19.71 -1.45 -18.16
C THR A 177 -18.26 -1.61 -17.68
N THR A 178 -17.88 -2.83 -17.33
CA THR A 178 -16.48 -3.26 -17.21
C THR A 178 -15.84 -3.23 -18.59
N ALA A 179 -15.48 -2.04 -19.07
CA ALA A 179 -14.67 -1.89 -20.25
C ALA A 179 -13.25 -2.33 -19.90
N SER A 180 -12.71 -3.29 -20.63
CA SER A 180 -11.30 -3.66 -20.60
C SER A 180 -10.46 -2.39 -20.84
N LYS A 181 -9.70 -1.95 -19.81
CA LYS A 181 -8.81 -0.79 -19.92
C LYS A 181 -7.80 -1.04 -21.03
N SER A 182 -7.67 -0.11 -21.96
CA SER A 182 -6.68 -0.18 -23.02
C SER A 182 -5.24 -0.20 -22.46
N LYS A 183 -4.26 -0.60 -23.28
CA LYS A 183 -2.84 -0.59 -22.85
C LYS A 183 -2.41 0.84 -22.47
N ALA A 184 -2.91 1.86 -23.18
CA ALA A 184 -2.66 3.27 -22.90
C ALA A 184 -3.24 3.68 -21.52
N ASP A 185 -4.48 3.27 -21.20
CA ASP A 185 -5.12 3.59 -19.92
C ASP A 185 -4.38 2.99 -18.72
N ARG A 186 -3.69 1.83 -18.91
CA ARG A 186 -2.87 1.21 -17.86
C ARG A 186 -1.59 1.99 -17.58
N TYR A 187 -0.97 2.59 -18.62
CA TYR A 187 0.25 3.40 -18.45
C TYR A 187 -0.02 4.75 -17.79
N ASP A 188 -1.22 5.29 -17.93
CA ASP A 188 -1.64 6.54 -17.30
C ASP A 188 -2.28 6.34 -15.92
N ALA A 189 -2.52 5.10 -15.51
CA ALA A 189 -2.99 4.78 -14.16
C ALA A 189 -1.90 5.05 -13.11
N PRO A 190 -2.27 5.45 -11.87
CA PRO A 190 -1.32 5.56 -10.76
C PRO A 190 -0.54 4.27 -10.57
N ALA A 191 0.76 4.39 -10.31
CA ALA A 191 1.61 3.22 -10.07
C ALA A 191 1.27 2.57 -8.71
N GLU A 192 1.26 1.25 -8.68
CA GLU A 192 1.08 0.47 -7.46
C GLU A 192 2.34 0.53 -6.58
N LEU A 193 2.17 0.33 -5.27
CA LEU A 193 3.28 0.42 -4.30
C LEU A 193 4.51 -0.42 -4.65
N PRO A 194 4.40 -1.71 -5.04
CA PRO A 194 5.58 -2.50 -5.38
C PRO A 194 6.38 -1.94 -6.58
N ARG A 195 5.73 -1.21 -7.48
CA ARG A 195 6.39 -0.57 -8.62
C ARG A 195 7.18 0.69 -8.26
N LEU A 196 6.87 1.32 -7.13
CA LEU A 196 7.59 2.49 -6.64
C LEU A 196 8.95 2.11 -6.01
N GLU A 197 9.06 0.92 -5.42
CA GLU A 197 10.27 0.49 -4.70
C GLU A 197 11.55 0.54 -5.52
N PRO A 198 11.60 0.03 -6.77
CA PRO A 198 12.79 0.16 -7.59
C PRO A 198 13.18 1.62 -7.88
N ALA A 199 12.19 2.53 -8.04
CA ALA A 199 12.47 3.95 -8.27
C ALA A 199 13.03 4.63 -7.01
N VAL A 200 12.52 4.26 -5.83
CA VAL A 200 13.06 4.72 -4.55
C VAL A 200 14.49 4.23 -4.37
N ALA A 201 14.77 2.95 -4.67
CA ALA A 201 16.11 2.37 -4.57
C ALA A 201 17.10 3.05 -5.53
N ASP A 202 16.70 3.23 -6.80
CA ASP A 202 17.52 3.90 -7.82
C ASP A 202 17.85 5.35 -7.42
N LEU A 203 16.89 6.09 -6.85
CA LEU A 203 17.09 7.46 -6.38
C LEU A 203 18.04 7.51 -5.17
N VAL A 204 17.84 6.61 -4.19
CA VAL A 204 18.69 6.53 -2.99
C VAL A 204 20.13 6.16 -3.36
N ASP A 205 20.34 5.23 -4.30
CA ASP A 205 21.66 4.87 -4.80
C ASP A 205 22.36 6.05 -5.49
N LEU A 206 21.63 6.79 -6.34
CA LEU A 206 22.17 8.00 -6.96
C LEU A 206 22.59 9.05 -5.93
N LEU A 207 21.76 9.29 -4.91
CA LEU A 207 22.06 10.23 -3.83
C LEU A 207 23.29 9.80 -3.00
N ASP A 208 23.49 8.50 -2.81
CA ASP A 208 24.68 7.96 -2.14
C ASP A 208 25.95 8.27 -2.95
N ARG A 209 25.93 8.01 -4.24
CA ARG A 209 27.05 8.27 -5.18
C ARG A 209 27.48 9.73 -5.24
N VAL A 210 26.52 10.67 -5.16
CA VAL A 210 26.82 12.10 -5.11
C VAL A 210 27.17 12.60 -3.70
N GLY A 211 27.28 11.72 -2.71
CA GLY A 211 27.69 12.04 -1.36
C GLY A 211 26.64 12.74 -0.50
N TYR A 212 25.36 12.65 -0.86
CA TYR A 212 24.26 13.30 -0.13
C TYR A 212 24.14 12.84 1.32
N PHE A 213 24.51 11.59 1.63
CA PHE A 213 24.36 10.99 2.97
C PHE A 213 25.43 11.38 3.98
N ARG A 214 26.36 12.28 3.66
CA ARG A 214 27.38 12.75 4.62
C ARG A 214 26.80 13.39 5.87
N SER A 215 25.61 14.01 5.76
CA SER A 215 24.92 14.71 6.86
C SER A 215 23.55 14.18 7.20
N THR A 216 22.96 13.31 6.37
CA THR A 216 21.56 12.86 6.51
C THR A 216 21.49 11.34 6.55
N PRO A 217 20.87 10.72 7.58
CA PRO A 217 20.74 9.27 7.65
C PRO A 217 19.96 8.69 6.46
N ARG A 218 20.53 7.66 5.80
CA ARG A 218 19.94 6.97 4.64
C ARG A 218 18.48 6.54 4.82
N PRO A 219 18.03 5.98 5.97
CA PRO A 219 16.66 5.58 6.18
C PRO A 219 15.64 6.73 6.11
N ASN A 220 16.02 7.93 6.53
CA ASN A 220 15.14 9.11 6.48
C ASN A 220 14.94 9.59 5.03
N VAL A 221 15.99 9.55 4.22
CA VAL A 221 15.91 9.93 2.80
C VAL A 221 15.09 8.92 2.03
N GLN A 222 15.27 7.63 2.29
CA GLN A 222 14.48 6.57 1.67
C GLN A 222 12.98 6.73 1.98
N LEU A 223 12.63 6.99 3.24
CA LEU A 223 11.25 7.27 3.63
C LEU A 223 10.70 8.53 2.94
N THR A 224 11.49 9.62 2.93
CA THR A 224 11.09 10.88 2.28
C THR A 224 10.85 10.69 0.78
N ALA A 225 11.76 9.99 0.08
CA ALA A 225 11.61 9.68 -1.33
C ALA A 225 10.34 8.86 -1.60
N ARG A 226 10.09 7.82 -0.80
CA ARG A 226 8.88 7.01 -0.89
C ARG A 226 7.62 7.85 -0.72
N LEU A 227 7.52 8.62 0.38
CA LEU A 227 6.37 9.48 0.65
C LEU A 227 6.14 10.50 -0.47
N ALA A 228 7.19 11.09 -1.01
CA ALA A 228 7.10 12.03 -2.12
C ALA A 228 6.53 11.37 -3.38
N LEU A 229 7.07 10.21 -3.78
CA LEU A 229 6.63 9.49 -4.98
C LEU A 229 5.19 8.98 -4.84
N THR A 230 4.80 8.48 -3.67
CA THR A 230 3.42 8.00 -3.44
C THR A 230 2.42 9.14 -3.44
N ARG A 231 2.75 10.27 -2.79
CA ARG A 231 1.88 11.47 -2.78
C ARG A 231 1.76 12.13 -4.14
N ALA A 232 2.81 12.06 -4.97
CA ALA A 232 2.78 12.57 -6.33
C ALA A 232 1.85 11.79 -7.26
N GLN A 233 1.33 10.63 -6.85
CA GLN A 233 0.42 9.77 -7.62
C GLN A 233 0.93 9.50 -9.05
N LEU A 234 2.24 9.25 -9.19
CA LEU A 234 2.86 9.08 -10.48
C LEU A 234 2.21 7.93 -11.25
N SER A 235 1.90 8.16 -12.52
CA SER A 235 1.53 7.07 -13.42
C SER A 235 2.76 6.20 -13.74
N ILE A 236 2.52 4.99 -14.23
CA ILE A 236 3.60 4.08 -14.65
C ILE A 236 4.54 4.78 -15.63
N ARG A 237 4.00 5.55 -16.59
CA ARG A 237 4.78 6.33 -17.54
C ARG A 237 5.72 7.34 -16.87
N HIS A 238 5.22 8.12 -15.92
CA HIS A 238 6.02 9.10 -15.20
C HIS A 238 7.09 8.44 -14.35
N LEU A 239 6.78 7.30 -13.75
CA LEU A 239 7.72 6.52 -12.93
C LEU A 239 8.87 5.97 -13.79
N GLU A 240 8.57 5.42 -14.97
CA GLU A 240 9.57 4.94 -15.92
C GLU A 240 10.45 6.09 -16.45
N ALA A 241 9.87 7.25 -16.75
CA ALA A 241 10.61 8.43 -17.13
C ALA A 241 11.56 8.91 -16.02
N LEU A 242 11.10 8.96 -14.77
CA LEU A 242 11.93 9.30 -13.60
C LEU A 242 13.11 8.32 -13.46
N ARG A 243 12.85 7.01 -13.54
CA ARG A 243 13.90 5.99 -13.48
C ARG A 243 14.89 6.13 -14.64
N GLY A 244 14.41 6.47 -15.84
CA GLY A 244 15.26 6.76 -16.99
C GLY A 244 16.21 7.95 -16.73
N MET A 245 15.70 9.03 -16.12
CA MET A 245 16.52 10.19 -15.74
C MET A 245 17.58 9.81 -14.70
N VAL A 246 17.20 9.10 -13.65
CA VAL A 246 18.11 8.62 -12.58
C VAL A 246 19.21 7.73 -13.18
N ASN A 247 18.85 6.76 -14.02
CA ASN A 247 19.79 5.85 -14.66
C ASN A 247 20.75 6.58 -15.61
N ARG A 248 20.25 7.58 -16.35
CA ARG A 248 21.12 8.39 -17.24
C ARG A 248 22.10 9.23 -16.45
N THR A 249 21.65 9.84 -15.35
CA THR A 249 22.54 10.61 -14.46
C THR A 249 23.60 9.71 -13.85
N ARG A 250 23.23 8.50 -13.38
CA ARG A 250 24.16 7.51 -12.86
C ARG A 250 25.20 7.10 -13.89
N TRP A 251 24.76 6.82 -15.13
CA TRP A 251 25.66 6.51 -16.23
C TRP A 251 26.68 7.64 -16.48
N ALA A 252 26.24 8.89 -16.48
CA ALA A 252 27.13 10.04 -16.67
C ALA A 252 28.17 10.18 -15.55
N LEU A 253 27.82 9.85 -14.31
CA LEU A 253 28.74 9.82 -13.18
C LEU A 253 29.78 8.68 -13.31
N ASP A 254 29.36 7.52 -13.83
CA ASP A 254 30.25 6.37 -14.02
C ASP A 254 31.18 6.53 -15.24
N ASN A 255 30.88 7.45 -16.17
CA ASN A 255 31.60 7.69 -17.42
C ASN A 255 32.03 9.17 -17.56
N PRO A 256 32.83 9.70 -16.63
CA PRO A 256 33.27 11.09 -16.72
C PRO A 256 34.09 11.33 -17.99
N GLY A 257 33.70 12.32 -18.78
CA GLY A 257 34.38 12.67 -20.03
C GLY A 257 33.78 12.06 -21.32
N LEU A 258 32.81 11.16 -21.20
CA LEU A 258 32.03 10.71 -22.35
C LEU A 258 30.81 11.62 -22.57
N ASP A 259 30.58 12.02 -23.83
CA ASP A 259 29.37 12.77 -24.18
C ASP A 259 28.13 11.85 -24.04
N PRO A 260 27.21 12.15 -23.12
CA PRO A 260 25.99 11.36 -22.99
C PRO A 260 25.08 11.38 -24.23
N ARG A 261 25.32 12.29 -25.19
CA ARG A 261 24.55 12.43 -26.43
C ARG A 261 25.19 11.68 -27.58
N ALA A 262 26.44 11.21 -27.43
CA ALA A 262 27.10 10.44 -28.47
C ALA A 262 26.29 9.18 -28.82
N PRO A 263 26.06 8.87 -30.10
CA PRO A 263 25.43 7.62 -30.49
C PRO A 263 26.26 6.46 -29.92
N ARG A 264 25.58 5.44 -29.40
CA ARG A 264 26.27 4.20 -29.01
C ARG A 264 26.96 3.68 -30.25
N SER A 265 28.30 3.55 -30.23
CA SER A 265 29.01 2.80 -31.25
C SER A 265 28.44 1.38 -31.19
N ASP A 266 27.73 0.99 -32.24
CA ASP A 266 27.35 -0.40 -32.43
C ASP A 266 28.60 -1.25 -32.28
N SER A 267 28.56 -2.18 -31.29
CA SER A 267 29.59 -3.18 -31.16
C SER A 267 29.66 -3.92 -32.48
N THR A 268 30.73 -3.66 -33.26
CA THR A 268 31.12 -4.49 -34.41
C THR A 268 31.10 -5.94 -33.94
N ASP A 269 30.20 -6.69 -34.51
CA ASP A 269 30.14 -8.16 -34.41
C ASP A 269 31.45 -8.71 -34.94
N PRO A 270 32.25 -9.50 -34.18
CA PRO A 270 33.54 -10.01 -34.64
C PRO A 270 33.41 -11.24 -35.56
N SER A 271 32.26 -11.43 -36.23
CA SER A 271 31.99 -12.59 -37.08
C SER A 271 32.13 -12.39 -38.59
N ASP A 272 32.66 -11.22 -39.07
CA ASP A 272 32.88 -11.00 -40.51
C ASP A 272 34.37 -10.87 -40.86
N THR A 273 35.19 -11.87 -40.50
CA THR A 273 36.49 -12.13 -41.12
C THR A 273 36.82 -13.64 -41.01
N ALA A 274 36.32 -14.42 -41.93
CA ALA A 274 36.97 -15.65 -42.41
C ALA A 274 36.43 -16.02 -43.79
#